data_27c116d0658f1c1eb801192d1f08c66e
#
_entry.id   27c116d0658f1c1eb801192d1f08c66e
#
_cell.length_a   1.000
_cell.length_b   1.000
_cell.length_c   1.000
_cell.angle_alpha   90.00
_cell.angle_beta   90.00
_cell.angle_gamma   90.00
#
_symmetry.space_group_name_H-M   'P 1'
#
loop_
_entity.id
_entity.type
_entity.pdbx_description
1 polymer ?
#
loop_
_entity_poly.entity_id
_entity_poly.type
_entity_poly.pdbx_seq_one_letter_code
_entity_poly.pdbx_strand_id
1 'polypeptide(L)'
;MKIISLILLLMTLTAASARADNNATEALGDSCMRINDTFNAMRYYGEALQTDSSDAIKEKMAHCLFMRGEYRKCAAMLEGMAKKGADSLSLETMRRLFDCYRYMDNTAKQIEWGNRLLSRCPMDGIVTAYMARIYNSDDNISSPQKAYDITARYMQTDSTCLPVLREYADANFLLRDYGKAINAYNRLLELGDSTYDTVYSLGMAYMQTGKTPMARRWLTKAAEKSKMQNAGCLYRLGIVCVDMDSVAEGIDYLEKSIELMEPDHMVLFVVKRALGEGYYKQGKYWSAIYAWREALKLNRNSMATIFNTAQAYGLVGKHDMEKAYYRTFLSMAALVKPNKELNQMVEQAETAVGVKENFNGNIISLPAN
;
A
#
# COMPACT_ATOMS: atom_id res chain seq x y z
N MET A 1 56.69 -30.01 39.18
CA MET A 1 56.63 -29.81 37.70
C MET A 1 55.94 -30.95 36.96
N LYS A 2 56.36 -32.26 37.11
CA LYS A 2 55.74 -33.37 36.37
C LYS A 2 54.23 -33.57 36.56
N ILE A 3 53.67 -33.33 37.78
CA ILE A 3 52.22 -33.48 38.07
C ILE A 3 51.40 -32.39 37.37
N ILE A 4 51.90 -31.15 37.34
CA ILE A 4 51.24 -30.01 36.66
C ILE A 4 51.22 -30.23 35.14
N SER A 5 52.32 -30.76 34.62
CA SER A 5 52.42 -31.10 33.19
C SER A 5 51.46 -32.23 32.80
N LEU A 6 51.23 -33.23 33.65
CA LEU A 6 50.31 -34.33 33.45
C LEU A 6 48.85 -33.87 33.49
N ILE A 7 48.51 -32.97 34.45
CA ILE A 7 47.17 -32.38 34.55
C ILE A 7 46.86 -31.50 33.33
N LEU A 8 47.82 -30.70 32.89
CA LEU A 8 47.65 -29.91 31.65
C LEU A 8 47.47 -30.81 30.43
N LEU A 9 48.22 -31.92 30.32
CA LEU A 9 48.07 -32.87 29.20
C LEU A 9 46.71 -33.59 29.22
N LEU A 10 46.22 -33.99 30.42
CA LEU A 10 44.86 -34.57 30.57
C LEU A 10 43.78 -33.56 30.20
N MET A 11 43.90 -32.30 30.62
CA MET A 11 42.93 -31.23 30.29
C MET A 11 42.91 -30.97 28.78
N THR A 12 44.06 -30.98 28.13
CA THR A 12 44.14 -30.81 26.65
C THR A 12 43.55 -32.01 25.89
N LEU A 13 43.73 -33.22 26.38
CA LEU A 13 43.17 -34.43 25.79
C LEU A 13 41.62 -34.48 25.98
N THR A 14 41.10 -34.13 27.13
CA THR A 14 39.65 -34.06 27.36
C THR A 14 39.00 -32.94 26.57
N ALA A 15 39.65 -31.79 26.44
CA ALA A 15 39.17 -30.69 25.63
C ALA A 15 39.17 -31.03 24.11
N ALA A 16 40.17 -31.78 23.63
CA ALA A 16 40.26 -32.22 22.25
C ALA A 16 39.20 -33.27 21.96
N SER A 17 38.91 -34.21 22.86
CA SER A 17 37.84 -35.19 22.73
C SER A 17 36.45 -34.51 22.71
N ALA A 18 36.17 -33.60 23.63
CA ALA A 18 34.91 -32.86 23.67
C ALA A 18 34.69 -32.03 22.40
N ARG A 19 35.76 -31.45 21.84
CA ARG A 19 35.67 -30.70 20.58
C ARG A 19 35.44 -31.60 19.38
N ALA A 20 36.00 -32.80 19.35
CA ALA A 20 35.75 -33.79 18.31
C ALA A 20 34.30 -34.30 18.32
N ASP A 21 33.77 -34.58 19.53
CA ASP A 21 32.37 -34.98 19.71
C ASP A 21 31.41 -33.89 19.32
N ASN A 22 31.74 -32.63 19.63
CA ASN A 22 30.93 -31.47 19.25
C ASN A 22 30.88 -31.27 17.73
N ASN A 23 32.04 -31.38 17.04
CA ASN A 23 32.10 -31.33 15.60
C ASN A 23 31.29 -32.45 14.91
N ALA A 24 31.26 -33.65 15.49
CA ALA A 24 30.45 -34.74 15.01
C ALA A 24 28.95 -34.47 15.16
N THR A 25 28.54 -33.92 16.30
CA THR A 25 27.15 -33.56 16.58
C THR A 25 26.68 -32.41 15.66
N GLU A 26 27.51 -31.39 15.43
CA GLU A 26 27.24 -30.34 14.47
C GLU A 26 27.08 -30.89 13.04
N ALA A 27 27.95 -31.81 12.62
CA ALA A 27 27.88 -32.46 11.31
C ALA A 27 26.59 -33.29 11.12
N LEU A 28 26.05 -33.90 12.20
CA LEU A 28 24.75 -34.56 12.16
C LEU A 28 23.63 -33.54 11.96
N GLY A 29 23.69 -32.39 12.62
CA GLY A 29 22.78 -31.29 12.40
C GLY A 29 22.79 -30.80 10.95
N ASP A 30 23.99 -30.61 10.37
CA ASP A 30 24.15 -30.22 8.97
C ASP A 30 23.59 -31.27 8.01
N SER A 31 23.71 -32.56 8.36
CA SER A 31 23.16 -33.66 7.57
C SER A 31 21.63 -33.65 7.58
N CYS A 32 21.01 -33.37 8.72
CA CYS A 32 19.57 -33.19 8.85
C CYS A 32 19.09 -31.97 8.04
N MET A 33 19.83 -30.86 8.06
CA MET A 33 19.48 -29.67 7.28
C MET A 33 19.51 -29.93 5.77
N ARG A 34 20.42 -30.75 5.27
CA ARG A 34 20.47 -31.11 3.84
C ARG A 34 19.21 -31.80 3.34
N ILE A 35 18.49 -32.51 4.21
CA ILE A 35 17.22 -33.17 3.91
C ILE A 35 16.00 -32.41 4.45
N ASN A 36 16.19 -31.15 4.85
CA ASN A 36 15.15 -30.27 5.47
C ASN A 36 14.54 -30.82 6.77
N ASP A 37 15.20 -31.72 7.48
CA ASP A 37 14.80 -32.19 8.80
C ASP A 37 15.23 -31.16 9.88
N THR A 38 14.52 -30.06 9.92
CA THR A 38 14.81 -28.96 10.86
C THR A 38 14.60 -29.36 12.33
N PHE A 39 13.76 -30.37 12.61
CA PHE A 39 13.51 -30.83 13.98
C PHE A 39 14.74 -31.52 14.56
N ASN A 40 15.28 -32.52 13.86
CA ASN A 40 16.50 -33.21 14.32
C ASN A 40 17.74 -32.33 14.23
N ALA A 41 17.80 -31.44 13.22
CA ALA A 41 18.88 -30.45 13.13
C ALA A 41 18.94 -29.57 14.38
N MET A 42 17.79 -29.01 14.82
CA MET A 42 17.71 -28.21 16.04
C MET A 42 18.14 -28.98 17.30
N ARG A 43 17.79 -30.26 17.39
CA ARG A 43 18.23 -31.11 18.52
C ARG A 43 19.75 -31.22 18.54
N TYR A 44 20.37 -31.56 17.42
CA TYR A 44 21.82 -31.70 17.33
C TYR A 44 22.56 -30.38 17.53
N TYR A 45 22.10 -29.29 16.94
CA TYR A 45 22.69 -27.97 17.22
C TYR A 45 22.48 -27.53 18.67
N GLY A 46 21.34 -27.89 19.29
CA GLY A 46 21.09 -27.65 20.72
C GLY A 46 22.05 -28.41 21.61
N GLU A 47 22.36 -29.67 21.31
CA GLU A 47 23.36 -30.49 22.00
C GLU A 47 24.76 -29.87 21.81
N ALA A 48 25.12 -29.48 20.59
CA ALA A 48 26.40 -28.85 20.28
C ALA A 48 26.58 -27.51 21.03
N LEU A 49 25.52 -26.70 21.17
CA LEU A 49 25.55 -25.42 21.91
C LEU A 49 25.74 -25.56 23.41
N GLN A 50 25.52 -26.75 24.00
CA GLN A 50 25.83 -26.99 25.41
C GLN A 50 27.33 -27.07 25.70
N THR A 51 28.11 -27.50 24.70
CA THR A 51 29.56 -27.68 24.81
C THR A 51 30.33 -26.53 24.15
N ASP A 52 29.82 -25.98 23.04
CA ASP A 52 30.41 -24.86 22.30
C ASP A 52 29.34 -23.83 21.96
N SER A 53 29.36 -22.69 22.63
CA SER A 53 28.47 -21.57 22.38
C SER A 53 28.93 -20.66 21.25
N SER A 54 29.62 -21.21 20.22
CA SER A 54 30.13 -20.47 19.07
C SER A 54 29.02 -19.78 18.28
N ASP A 55 29.33 -18.64 17.69
CA ASP A 55 28.37 -17.89 16.90
C ASP A 55 28.01 -18.65 15.60
N ALA A 56 28.90 -19.51 15.08
CA ALA A 56 28.62 -20.37 13.92
C ALA A 56 27.46 -21.35 14.18
N ILE A 57 27.48 -22.06 15.32
CA ILE A 57 26.40 -22.99 15.69
C ILE A 57 25.09 -22.22 15.97
N LYS A 58 25.17 -21.02 16.57
CA LYS A 58 23.99 -20.14 16.77
C LYS A 58 23.36 -19.71 15.45
N GLU A 59 24.17 -19.36 14.43
CA GLU A 59 23.65 -19.04 13.08
C GLU A 59 22.90 -20.23 12.47
N LYS A 60 23.43 -21.45 12.59
CA LYS A 60 22.78 -22.69 12.13
C LYS A 60 21.47 -22.95 12.87
N MET A 61 21.47 -22.83 14.17
CA MET A 61 20.25 -22.94 14.99
C MET A 61 19.22 -21.88 14.62
N ALA A 62 19.65 -20.61 14.47
CA ALA A 62 18.78 -19.53 14.04
C ALA A 62 18.20 -19.76 12.64
N HIS A 63 18.96 -20.39 11.73
CA HIS A 63 18.43 -20.81 10.43
C HIS A 63 17.32 -21.83 10.56
N CYS A 64 17.46 -22.83 11.41
CA CYS A 64 16.39 -23.80 11.69
C CYS A 64 15.15 -23.11 12.28
N LEU A 65 15.33 -22.22 13.25
CA LEU A 65 14.23 -21.45 13.84
C LEU A 65 13.50 -20.62 12.77
N PHE A 66 14.23 -19.98 11.89
CA PHE A 66 13.66 -19.21 10.77
C PHE A 66 12.81 -20.09 9.84
N MET A 67 13.37 -21.23 9.41
CA MET A 67 12.68 -22.20 8.53
C MET A 67 11.39 -22.76 9.17
N ARG A 68 11.32 -22.81 10.49
CA ARG A 68 10.13 -23.24 11.25
C ARG A 68 9.13 -22.10 11.54
N GLY A 69 9.41 -20.87 11.10
CA GLY A 69 8.56 -19.70 11.39
C GLY A 69 8.69 -19.20 12.84
N GLU A 70 9.67 -19.67 13.61
CA GLU A 70 9.91 -19.22 14.98
C GLU A 70 10.71 -17.90 15.00
N TYR A 71 10.21 -16.90 14.26
CA TYR A 71 10.91 -15.65 13.97
C TYR A 71 11.35 -14.89 15.23
N ARG A 72 10.53 -14.91 16.29
CA ARG A 72 10.85 -14.24 17.56
C ARG A 72 12.09 -14.85 18.23
N LYS A 73 12.18 -16.18 18.26
CA LYS A 73 13.34 -16.88 18.85
C LYS A 73 14.58 -16.70 17.97
N CYS A 74 14.40 -16.80 16.66
CA CYS A 74 15.46 -16.54 15.69
C CYS A 74 16.05 -15.13 15.90
N ALA A 75 15.23 -14.09 15.87
CA ALA A 75 15.67 -12.72 16.07
C ALA A 75 16.37 -12.51 17.42
N ALA A 76 15.83 -13.05 18.52
CA ALA A 76 16.42 -12.93 19.85
C ALA A 76 17.83 -13.55 19.90
N MET A 77 18.03 -14.71 19.27
CA MET A 77 19.33 -15.37 19.18
C MET A 77 20.34 -14.53 18.39
N LEU A 78 19.94 -14.04 17.21
CA LEU A 78 20.80 -13.26 16.34
C LEU A 78 21.11 -11.86 16.91
N GLU A 79 20.17 -11.20 17.59
CA GLU A 79 20.42 -9.97 18.32
C GLU A 79 21.37 -10.17 19.50
N GLY A 80 21.29 -11.32 20.16
CA GLY A 80 22.25 -11.71 21.20
C GLY A 80 23.70 -11.74 20.66
N MET A 81 23.90 -12.18 19.43
CA MET A 81 25.20 -12.12 18.74
C MET A 81 25.57 -10.68 18.37
N ALA A 82 24.60 -9.89 17.87
CA ALA A 82 24.82 -8.50 17.49
C ALA A 82 25.29 -7.60 18.64
N LYS A 83 24.96 -7.92 19.89
CA LYS A 83 25.42 -7.18 21.08
C LYS A 83 26.94 -7.25 21.26
N LYS A 84 27.60 -8.25 20.72
CA LYS A 84 29.07 -8.38 20.73
C LYS A 84 29.76 -7.50 19.69
N GLY A 85 29.02 -7.05 18.69
CA GLY A 85 29.48 -6.21 17.58
C GLY A 85 28.55 -6.41 16.38
N ALA A 86 27.64 -5.46 16.12
CA ALA A 86 26.71 -5.58 15.01
C ALA A 86 27.39 -5.66 13.64
N ASP A 87 28.55 -4.99 13.52
CA ASP A 87 29.35 -4.98 12.28
C ASP A 87 30.08 -6.31 12.02
N SER A 88 30.16 -7.19 13.02
CA SER A 88 30.76 -8.52 12.87
C SER A 88 29.81 -9.56 12.28
N LEU A 89 28.50 -9.27 12.22
CA LEU A 89 27.52 -10.19 11.66
C LEU A 89 27.70 -10.37 10.16
N SER A 90 27.48 -11.59 9.67
CA SER A 90 27.40 -11.85 8.23
C SER A 90 26.24 -11.10 7.58
N LEU A 91 26.36 -10.80 6.28
CA LEU A 91 25.24 -10.20 5.53
C LEU A 91 24.00 -11.10 5.55
N GLU A 92 24.21 -12.43 5.54
CA GLU A 92 23.11 -13.40 5.62
C GLU A 92 22.38 -13.32 6.97
N THR A 93 23.12 -13.20 8.07
CA THR A 93 22.55 -13.03 9.41
C THR A 93 21.77 -11.71 9.54
N MET A 94 22.30 -10.61 9.02
CA MET A 94 21.59 -9.33 8.96
C MET A 94 20.31 -9.43 8.14
N ARG A 95 20.36 -10.11 6.98
CA ARG A 95 19.19 -10.33 6.13
C ARG A 95 18.14 -11.17 6.86
N ARG A 96 18.55 -12.21 7.57
CA ARG A 96 17.66 -13.06 8.37
C ARG A 96 16.99 -12.26 9.50
N LEU A 97 17.72 -11.35 10.16
CA LEU A 97 17.13 -10.42 11.13
C LEU A 97 16.10 -9.49 10.48
N PHE A 98 16.45 -8.88 9.34
CA PHE A 98 15.52 -8.05 8.55
C PHE A 98 14.23 -8.82 8.21
N ASP A 99 14.37 -10.07 7.72
CA ASP A 99 13.22 -10.91 7.38
C ASP A 99 12.41 -11.35 8.60
N CYS A 100 13.06 -11.68 9.72
CA CYS A 100 12.35 -11.99 10.97
C CYS A 100 11.46 -10.84 11.39
N TYR A 101 11.95 -9.60 11.36
CA TYR A 101 11.18 -8.43 11.74
C TYR A 101 10.09 -8.09 10.73
N ARG A 102 10.31 -8.38 9.43
CA ARG A 102 9.28 -8.30 8.40
C ARG A 102 8.11 -9.26 8.68
N TYR A 103 8.41 -10.53 9.01
CA TYR A 103 7.38 -11.52 9.34
C TYR A 103 6.70 -11.30 10.70
N MET A 104 7.28 -10.49 11.57
CA MET A 104 6.70 -10.08 12.85
C MET A 104 5.98 -8.73 12.80
N ASP A 105 5.86 -8.11 11.62
CA ASP A 105 5.31 -6.77 11.40
C ASP A 105 5.96 -5.69 12.30
N ASN A 106 7.25 -5.87 12.63
CA ASN A 106 8.00 -4.90 13.41
C ASN A 106 8.78 -3.96 12.48
N THR A 107 8.05 -3.00 11.92
CA THR A 107 8.58 -2.05 10.92
C THR A 107 9.78 -1.26 11.44
N ALA A 108 9.79 -0.84 12.70
CA ALA A 108 10.91 -0.08 13.27
C ALA A 108 12.23 -0.87 13.26
N LYS A 109 12.18 -2.12 13.70
CA LYS A 109 13.34 -3.02 13.68
C LYS A 109 13.73 -3.45 12.27
N GLN A 110 12.75 -3.65 11.41
CA GLN A 110 12.99 -3.93 10.00
C GLN A 110 13.77 -2.80 9.33
N ILE A 111 13.40 -1.53 9.57
CA ILE A 111 14.12 -0.35 9.06
C ILE A 111 15.54 -0.29 9.65
N GLU A 112 15.70 -0.54 10.95
CA GLU A 112 17.01 -0.55 11.59
C GLU A 112 17.97 -1.52 10.91
N TRP A 113 17.56 -2.78 10.75
CA TRP A 113 18.39 -3.81 10.12
C TRP A 113 18.53 -3.64 8.61
N GLY A 114 17.49 -3.14 7.93
CA GLY A 114 17.54 -2.78 6.51
C GLY A 114 18.58 -1.70 6.23
N ASN A 115 18.63 -0.64 7.05
CA ASN A 115 19.64 0.41 6.91
C ASN A 115 21.07 -0.11 7.13
N ARG A 116 21.28 -0.97 8.15
CA ARG A 116 22.58 -1.61 8.39
C ARG A 116 22.98 -2.50 7.22
N LEU A 117 22.07 -3.27 6.68
CA LEU A 117 22.33 -4.16 5.54
C LEU A 117 22.69 -3.34 4.29
N LEU A 118 21.88 -2.31 3.97
CA LEU A 118 22.12 -1.47 2.79
C LEU A 118 23.39 -0.61 2.91
N SER A 119 23.86 -0.28 4.14
CA SER A 119 25.16 0.38 4.31
C SER A 119 26.34 -0.51 3.93
N ARG A 120 26.23 -1.84 4.08
CA ARG A 120 27.26 -2.82 3.72
C ARG A 120 27.05 -3.45 2.33
N CYS A 121 25.81 -3.56 1.90
CA CYS A 121 25.43 -4.11 0.60
C CYS A 121 24.41 -3.19 -0.09
N PRO A 122 24.84 -2.03 -0.65
CA PRO A 122 23.93 -1.05 -1.26
C PRO A 122 23.15 -1.59 -2.46
N MET A 123 23.62 -2.68 -3.06
CA MET A 123 23.03 -3.31 -4.24
C MET A 123 22.15 -4.52 -3.90
N ASP A 124 21.65 -4.60 -2.67
CA ASP A 124 20.62 -5.57 -2.32
C ASP A 124 19.23 -5.10 -2.80
N GLY A 125 18.84 -5.51 -4.00
CA GLY A 125 17.59 -5.10 -4.63
C GLY A 125 16.33 -5.53 -3.84
N ILE A 126 16.38 -6.70 -3.20
CA ILE A 126 15.24 -7.19 -2.41
C ILE A 126 15.03 -6.32 -1.17
N VAL A 127 16.10 -6.07 -0.41
CA VAL A 127 16.02 -5.21 0.78
C VAL A 127 15.66 -3.77 0.39
N THR A 128 16.25 -3.25 -0.69
CA THR A 128 15.91 -1.92 -1.22
C THR A 128 14.42 -1.81 -1.54
N ALA A 129 13.84 -2.80 -2.23
CA ALA A 129 12.44 -2.81 -2.57
C ALA A 129 11.53 -2.86 -1.31
N TYR A 130 11.83 -3.75 -0.35
CA TYR A 130 11.05 -3.81 0.89
C TYR A 130 11.13 -2.52 1.71
N MET A 131 12.32 -1.91 1.80
CA MET A 131 12.50 -0.62 2.48
C MET A 131 11.71 0.49 1.79
N ALA A 132 11.76 0.54 0.45
CA ALA A 132 11.00 1.51 -0.32
C ALA A 132 9.48 1.30 -0.15
N ARG A 133 9.01 0.06 -0.13
CA ARG A 133 7.61 -0.26 0.12
C ARG A 133 7.14 0.25 1.47
N ILE A 134 7.92 0.08 2.53
CA ILE A 134 7.60 0.62 3.86
C ILE A 134 7.41 2.15 3.76
N TYR A 135 8.33 2.85 3.10
CA TYR A 135 8.24 4.30 2.95
C TYR A 135 7.10 4.75 2.02
N ASN A 136 6.65 3.90 1.10
CA ASN A 136 5.52 4.21 0.21
C ASN A 136 4.14 3.97 0.87
N SER A 137 4.02 2.99 1.80
CA SER A 137 2.72 2.46 2.21
C SER A 137 2.42 2.49 3.71
N ASP A 138 3.40 2.72 4.59
CA ASP A 138 3.17 2.75 6.04
C ASP A 138 2.65 4.13 6.47
N ASP A 139 1.42 4.22 6.96
CA ASP A 139 0.76 5.47 7.34
C ASP A 139 1.52 6.28 8.42
N ASN A 140 2.30 5.60 9.29
CA ASN A 140 3.04 6.24 10.37
C ASN A 140 4.44 6.71 9.96
N ILE A 141 5.02 6.08 8.93
CA ILE A 141 6.43 6.27 8.53
C ILE A 141 6.52 6.76 7.08
N SER A 142 5.38 6.91 6.40
CA SER A 142 5.29 7.26 5.00
C SER A 142 6.21 8.42 4.64
N SER A 143 7.09 8.16 3.69
CA SER A 143 8.01 9.15 3.13
C SER A 143 8.35 8.75 1.69
N PRO A 144 7.46 9.04 0.72
CA PRO A 144 7.71 8.71 -0.69
C PRO A 144 9.03 9.29 -1.20
N GLN A 145 9.50 10.40 -0.62
CA GLN A 145 10.82 10.94 -0.95
C GLN A 145 11.95 9.99 -0.57
N LYS A 146 11.91 9.37 0.62
CA LYS A 146 12.92 8.37 1.01
C LYS A 146 12.85 7.14 0.13
N ALA A 147 11.65 6.68 -0.23
CA ALA A 147 11.47 5.57 -1.17
C ALA A 147 12.10 5.90 -2.53
N TYR A 148 11.84 7.09 -3.04
CA TYR A 148 12.46 7.58 -4.27
C TYR A 148 13.98 7.59 -4.17
N ASP A 149 14.54 8.17 -3.10
CA ASP A 149 16.00 8.35 -2.96
C ASP A 149 16.75 7.01 -2.96
N ILE A 150 16.25 6.01 -2.21
CA ILE A 150 16.90 4.70 -2.15
C ILE A 150 16.75 3.91 -3.46
N THR A 151 15.57 3.96 -4.08
CA THR A 151 15.33 3.25 -5.35
C THR A 151 16.06 3.92 -6.52
N ALA A 152 16.05 5.26 -6.60
CA ALA A 152 16.78 6.00 -7.63
C ALA A 152 18.29 5.75 -7.56
N ARG A 153 18.87 5.67 -6.34
CA ARG A 153 20.27 5.32 -6.15
C ARG A 153 20.59 3.92 -6.67
N TYR A 154 19.75 2.94 -6.31
CA TYR A 154 19.93 1.56 -6.80
C TYR A 154 19.86 1.49 -8.33
N MET A 155 18.88 2.17 -8.93
CA MET A 155 18.63 2.14 -10.37
C MET A 155 19.73 2.80 -11.21
N GLN A 156 20.65 3.58 -10.62
CA GLN A 156 21.86 4.06 -11.32
C GLN A 156 22.77 2.93 -11.73
N THR A 157 22.72 1.79 -11.03
CA THR A 157 23.56 0.63 -11.30
C THR A 157 22.80 -0.50 -11.98
N ASP A 158 21.57 -0.79 -11.52
CA ASP A 158 20.69 -1.81 -12.10
C ASP A 158 19.26 -1.27 -12.27
N SER A 159 18.91 -0.89 -13.48
CA SER A 159 17.59 -0.40 -13.87
C SER A 159 16.61 -1.49 -14.30
N THR A 160 16.98 -2.78 -14.15
CA THR A 160 16.19 -3.93 -14.59
C THR A 160 15.58 -4.73 -13.43
N CYS A 161 15.97 -4.44 -12.21
CA CYS A 161 15.45 -5.09 -11.02
C CYS A 161 13.96 -4.73 -10.82
N LEU A 162 13.06 -5.63 -11.24
CA LEU A 162 11.61 -5.39 -11.21
C LEU A 162 11.06 -4.94 -9.86
N PRO A 163 11.42 -5.55 -8.70
CA PRO A 163 10.93 -5.11 -7.41
C PRO A 163 11.31 -3.65 -7.10
N VAL A 164 12.54 -3.25 -7.38
CA VAL A 164 13.01 -1.88 -7.12
C VAL A 164 12.35 -0.89 -8.08
N LEU A 165 12.25 -1.25 -9.36
CA LEU A 165 11.63 -0.40 -10.39
C LEU A 165 10.14 -0.14 -10.08
N ARG A 166 9.43 -1.13 -9.51
CA ARG A 166 8.04 -0.97 -9.08
C ARG A 166 7.93 0.04 -7.95
N GLU A 167 8.71 -0.11 -6.90
CA GLU A 167 8.67 0.83 -5.77
C GLU A 167 9.15 2.24 -6.17
N TYR A 168 10.06 2.33 -7.14
CA TYR A 168 10.44 3.61 -7.75
C TYR A 168 9.27 4.26 -8.50
N ALA A 169 8.50 3.49 -9.26
CA ALA A 169 7.32 3.98 -9.96
C ALA A 169 6.25 4.46 -8.98
N ASP A 170 5.99 3.68 -7.92
CA ASP A 170 5.02 4.01 -6.87
C ASP A 170 5.44 5.28 -6.09
N ALA A 171 6.73 5.42 -5.76
CA ALA A 171 7.26 6.62 -5.11
C ALA A 171 7.04 7.87 -5.97
N ASN A 172 7.34 7.81 -7.27
CA ASN A 172 7.08 8.92 -8.19
C ASN A 172 5.59 9.25 -8.31
N PHE A 173 4.72 8.24 -8.32
CA PHE A 173 3.27 8.44 -8.32
C PHE A 173 2.81 9.19 -7.06
N LEU A 174 3.27 8.78 -5.89
CA LEU A 174 2.95 9.41 -4.61
C LEU A 174 3.50 10.84 -4.49
N LEU A 175 4.67 11.08 -5.07
CA LEU A 175 5.27 12.43 -5.21
C LEU A 175 4.59 13.28 -6.27
N ARG A 176 3.58 12.75 -6.98
CA ARG A 176 2.86 13.39 -8.09
C ARG A 176 3.73 13.68 -9.32
N ASP A 177 4.91 13.08 -9.42
CA ASP A 177 5.69 13.09 -10.67
C ASP A 177 5.17 11.99 -11.59
N TYR A 178 3.94 12.20 -12.06
CA TYR A 178 3.24 11.22 -12.90
C TYR A 178 3.97 10.92 -14.21
N GLY A 179 4.78 11.86 -14.72
CA GLY A 179 5.59 11.64 -15.91
C GLY A 179 6.62 10.54 -15.70
N LYS A 180 7.41 10.63 -14.62
CA LYS A 180 8.37 9.58 -14.25
C LYS A 180 7.68 8.27 -13.87
N ALA A 181 6.56 8.33 -13.15
CA ALA A 181 5.79 7.14 -12.81
C ALA A 181 5.34 6.38 -14.06
N ILE A 182 4.74 7.07 -15.06
CA ILE A 182 4.32 6.47 -16.32
C ILE A 182 5.51 5.82 -17.05
N ASN A 183 6.65 6.49 -17.13
CA ASN A 183 7.84 5.93 -17.77
C ASN A 183 8.33 4.66 -17.06
N ALA A 184 8.34 4.67 -15.72
CA ALA A 184 8.75 3.51 -14.94
C ALA A 184 7.77 2.33 -15.06
N TYR A 185 6.44 2.57 -15.02
CA TYR A 185 5.45 1.51 -15.26
C TYR A 185 5.52 0.96 -16.68
N ASN A 186 5.75 1.79 -17.70
CA ASN A 186 5.96 1.30 -19.05
C ASN A 186 7.22 0.42 -19.13
N ARG A 187 8.29 0.82 -18.44
CA ARG A 187 9.51 0.01 -18.36
C ARG A 187 9.28 -1.35 -17.70
N LEU A 188 8.45 -1.41 -16.65
CA LEU A 188 8.01 -2.68 -16.05
C LEU A 188 7.32 -3.59 -17.07
N LEU A 189 6.41 -3.03 -17.88
CA LEU A 189 5.73 -3.78 -18.95
C LEU A 189 6.71 -4.30 -20.01
N GLU A 190 7.69 -3.50 -20.43
CA GLU A 190 8.73 -3.90 -21.37
C GLU A 190 9.60 -5.05 -20.83
N LEU A 191 9.83 -5.07 -19.52
CA LEU A 191 10.56 -6.13 -18.82
C LEU A 191 9.69 -7.36 -18.49
N GLY A 192 8.43 -7.37 -18.96
CA GLY A 192 7.51 -8.51 -18.81
C GLY A 192 6.60 -8.46 -17.58
N ASP A 193 6.71 -7.44 -16.73
CA ASP A 193 5.81 -7.28 -15.59
C ASP A 193 4.48 -6.66 -16.02
N SER A 194 3.55 -7.51 -16.37
CA SER A 194 2.18 -7.12 -16.74
C SER A 194 1.17 -7.51 -15.65
N THR A 195 1.56 -7.48 -14.37
CA THR A 195 0.67 -7.79 -13.25
C THR A 195 -0.51 -6.80 -13.16
N TYR A 196 -1.56 -7.17 -12.41
CA TYR A 196 -2.70 -6.28 -12.16
C TYR A 196 -2.22 -4.93 -11.61
N ASP A 197 -1.35 -4.94 -10.60
CA ASP A 197 -0.88 -3.74 -9.92
C ASP A 197 -0.17 -2.78 -10.88
N THR A 198 0.74 -3.28 -11.73
CA THR A 198 1.46 -2.47 -12.71
C THR A 198 0.50 -1.83 -13.72
N VAL A 199 -0.45 -2.61 -14.26
CA VAL A 199 -1.41 -2.12 -15.25
C VAL A 199 -2.38 -1.10 -14.65
N TYR A 200 -2.85 -1.38 -13.44
CA TYR A 200 -3.75 -0.51 -12.70
C TYR A 200 -3.09 0.83 -12.34
N SER A 201 -1.88 0.79 -11.76
CA SER A 201 -1.13 1.98 -11.38
C SER A 201 -0.78 2.85 -12.58
N LEU A 202 -0.47 2.22 -13.73
CA LEU A 202 -0.27 2.95 -15.00
C LEU A 202 -1.56 3.65 -15.46
N GLY A 203 -2.70 2.96 -15.38
CA GLY A 203 -4.01 3.55 -15.67
C GLY A 203 -4.33 4.73 -14.77
N MET A 204 -4.04 4.60 -13.48
CA MET A 204 -4.18 5.67 -12.49
C MET A 204 -3.27 6.87 -12.80
N ALA A 205 -2.01 6.64 -13.18
CA ALA A 205 -1.07 7.71 -13.52
C ALA A 205 -1.54 8.48 -14.77
N TYR A 206 -2.08 7.80 -15.77
CA TYR A 206 -2.70 8.46 -16.94
C TYR A 206 -3.97 9.24 -16.56
N MET A 207 -4.78 8.73 -15.65
CA MET A 207 -5.96 9.43 -15.13
C MET A 207 -5.56 10.73 -14.45
N GLN A 208 -4.52 10.73 -13.61
CA GLN A 208 -4.01 11.92 -12.92
C GLN A 208 -3.42 12.98 -13.88
N THR A 209 -2.96 12.57 -15.06
CA THR A 209 -2.44 13.50 -16.09
C THR A 209 -3.50 13.96 -17.09
N GLY A 210 -4.77 13.62 -16.90
CA GLY A 210 -5.86 13.94 -17.81
C GLY A 210 -5.78 13.24 -19.17
N LYS A 211 -4.91 12.25 -19.33
CA LYS A 211 -4.79 11.44 -20.55
C LYS A 211 -5.87 10.34 -20.59
N THR A 212 -7.12 10.77 -20.59
CA THR A 212 -8.31 9.92 -20.42
C THR A 212 -8.37 8.70 -21.35
N PRO A 213 -8.04 8.78 -22.67
CA PRO A 213 -8.04 7.59 -23.53
C PRO A 213 -7.02 6.53 -23.09
N MET A 214 -5.85 6.96 -22.61
CA MET A 214 -4.82 6.04 -22.11
C MET A 214 -5.23 5.45 -20.77
N ALA A 215 -5.81 6.27 -19.88
CA ALA A 215 -6.37 5.80 -18.62
C ALA A 215 -7.42 4.71 -18.83
N ARG A 216 -8.39 4.94 -19.73
CA ARG A 216 -9.39 3.93 -20.09
C ARG A 216 -8.76 2.64 -20.57
N ARG A 217 -7.83 2.72 -21.53
CA ARG A 217 -7.13 1.54 -22.07
C ARG A 217 -6.51 0.68 -20.99
N TRP A 218 -5.79 1.30 -20.06
CA TRP A 218 -5.04 0.57 -19.03
C TRP A 218 -5.92 0.10 -17.88
N LEU A 219 -6.94 0.89 -17.47
CA LEU A 219 -7.92 0.48 -16.48
C LEU A 219 -8.81 -0.66 -16.99
N THR A 220 -9.16 -0.69 -18.28
CA THR A 220 -9.87 -1.84 -18.90
C THR A 220 -9.02 -3.11 -18.78
N LYS A 221 -7.73 -3.05 -19.12
CA LYS A 221 -6.83 -4.19 -18.95
C LYS A 221 -6.70 -4.63 -17.48
N ALA A 222 -6.69 -3.70 -16.53
CA ALA A 222 -6.69 -4.02 -15.12
C ALA A 222 -8.00 -4.70 -14.69
N ALA A 223 -9.14 -4.20 -15.14
CA ALA A 223 -10.45 -4.80 -14.90
C ALA A 223 -10.54 -6.24 -15.45
N GLU A 224 -10.03 -6.48 -16.67
CA GLU A 224 -9.93 -7.82 -17.27
C GLU A 224 -9.06 -8.76 -16.42
N LYS A 225 -7.88 -8.29 -15.96
CA LYS A 225 -6.98 -9.07 -15.10
C LYS A 225 -7.60 -9.44 -13.76
N SER A 226 -8.39 -8.56 -13.19
CA SER A 226 -9.18 -8.84 -11.97
C SER A 226 -10.46 -9.62 -12.25
N LYS A 227 -10.71 -10.05 -13.50
CA LYS A 227 -11.95 -10.72 -13.92
C LYS A 227 -13.20 -9.90 -13.57
N MET A 228 -13.09 -8.57 -13.65
CA MET A 228 -14.17 -7.63 -13.28
C MET A 228 -14.63 -7.79 -11.80
N GLN A 229 -13.74 -8.21 -10.91
CA GLN A 229 -14.05 -8.44 -9.48
C GLN A 229 -13.42 -7.40 -8.54
N ASN A 230 -12.72 -6.40 -9.06
CA ASN A 230 -12.16 -5.32 -8.24
C ASN A 230 -13.04 -4.07 -8.31
N ALA A 231 -13.81 -3.83 -7.25
CA ALA A 231 -14.72 -2.70 -7.16
C ALA A 231 -14.03 -1.35 -7.38
N GLY A 232 -12.85 -1.14 -6.78
CA GLY A 232 -12.08 0.10 -6.93
C GLY A 232 -11.60 0.36 -8.36
N CYS A 233 -11.22 -0.69 -9.08
CA CYS A 233 -10.85 -0.58 -10.49
C CYS A 233 -12.06 -0.21 -11.36
N LEU A 234 -13.18 -0.90 -11.17
CA LEU A 234 -14.42 -0.65 -11.93
C LEU A 234 -14.95 0.76 -11.66
N TYR A 235 -14.90 1.23 -10.43
CA TYR A 235 -15.25 2.60 -10.07
C TYR A 235 -14.45 3.62 -10.89
N ARG A 236 -13.13 3.48 -10.95
CA ARG A 236 -12.26 4.40 -11.70
C ARG A 236 -12.47 4.30 -13.21
N LEU A 237 -12.64 3.09 -13.72
CA LEU A 237 -12.97 2.88 -15.13
C LEU A 237 -14.32 3.50 -15.48
N GLY A 238 -15.32 3.37 -14.61
CA GLY A 238 -16.63 3.97 -14.79
C GLY A 238 -16.56 5.50 -14.90
N ILE A 239 -15.82 6.16 -13.99
CA ILE A 239 -15.60 7.61 -14.07
C ILE A 239 -14.94 8.00 -15.41
N VAL A 240 -13.86 7.31 -15.77
CA VAL A 240 -13.15 7.59 -17.03
C VAL A 240 -14.05 7.42 -18.24
N CYS A 241 -14.93 6.42 -18.27
CA CYS A 241 -15.91 6.23 -19.33
C CYS A 241 -16.95 7.37 -19.39
N VAL A 242 -17.45 7.80 -18.21
CA VAL A 242 -18.38 8.95 -18.13
C VAL A 242 -17.72 10.24 -18.62
N ASP A 243 -16.46 10.46 -18.29
CA ASP A 243 -15.69 11.64 -18.73
C ASP A 243 -15.38 11.62 -20.24
N MET A 244 -15.39 10.45 -20.86
CA MET A 244 -15.20 10.25 -22.30
C MET A 244 -16.53 10.18 -23.09
N ASP A 245 -17.65 10.60 -22.51
CA ASP A 245 -19.00 10.50 -23.09
C ASP A 245 -19.47 9.07 -23.42
N SER A 246 -18.73 8.04 -22.97
CA SER A 246 -19.17 6.64 -23.01
C SER A 246 -20.06 6.35 -21.77
N VAL A 247 -21.11 7.16 -21.60
CA VAL A 247 -21.86 7.27 -20.33
C VAL A 247 -22.57 5.97 -19.98
N ALA A 248 -23.13 5.25 -20.96
CA ALA A 248 -23.83 3.98 -20.71
C ALA A 248 -22.88 2.93 -20.10
N GLU A 249 -21.73 2.73 -20.73
CA GLU A 249 -20.70 1.81 -20.26
C GLU A 249 -20.15 2.23 -18.89
N GLY A 250 -19.96 3.55 -18.69
CA GLY A 250 -19.51 4.08 -17.39
C GLY A 250 -20.49 3.78 -16.27
N ILE A 251 -21.80 3.90 -16.52
CA ILE A 251 -22.84 3.55 -15.55
C ILE A 251 -22.80 2.05 -15.23
N ASP A 252 -22.68 1.17 -16.23
CA ASP A 252 -22.60 -0.28 -16.02
C ASP A 252 -21.41 -0.65 -15.10
N TYR A 253 -20.24 -0.03 -15.31
CA TYR A 253 -19.09 -0.24 -14.44
C TYR A 253 -19.30 0.30 -13.01
N LEU A 254 -19.95 1.46 -12.85
CA LEU A 254 -20.24 2.04 -11.55
C LEU A 254 -21.27 1.20 -10.78
N GLU A 255 -22.32 0.72 -11.42
CA GLU A 255 -23.32 -0.17 -10.82
C GLU A 255 -22.68 -1.48 -10.35
N LYS A 256 -21.89 -2.12 -11.21
CA LYS A 256 -21.15 -3.33 -10.85
C LYS A 256 -20.15 -3.10 -9.73
N SER A 257 -19.52 -1.92 -9.68
CA SER A 257 -18.62 -1.54 -8.56
C SER A 257 -19.39 -1.49 -7.24
N ILE A 258 -20.61 -0.93 -7.23
CA ILE A 258 -21.47 -0.88 -6.03
C ILE A 258 -21.86 -2.29 -5.56
N GLU A 259 -22.21 -3.19 -6.49
CA GLU A 259 -22.57 -4.58 -6.17
C GLU A 259 -21.42 -5.34 -5.49
N LEU A 260 -20.17 -5.03 -5.87
CA LEU A 260 -18.97 -5.69 -5.34
C LEU A 260 -18.45 -5.08 -4.03
N MET A 261 -18.94 -3.91 -3.65
CA MET A 261 -18.46 -3.24 -2.44
C MET A 261 -19.13 -3.81 -1.18
N GLU A 262 -18.33 -4.21 -0.20
CA GLU A 262 -18.76 -4.24 1.19
C GLU A 262 -19.03 -2.80 1.65
N PRO A 263 -19.95 -2.56 2.62
CA PRO A 263 -20.44 -1.21 2.93
C PRO A 263 -19.39 -0.30 3.59
N ASP A 264 -18.39 0.16 2.83
CA ASP A 264 -17.62 1.35 3.16
C ASP A 264 -18.44 2.59 2.77
N HIS A 265 -18.97 3.28 3.75
CA HIS A 265 -19.85 4.43 3.57
C HIS A 265 -19.19 5.57 2.78
N MET A 266 -17.89 5.80 2.96
CA MET A 266 -17.17 6.84 2.22
C MET A 266 -17.00 6.50 0.74
N VAL A 267 -16.64 5.27 0.46
CA VAL A 267 -16.48 4.79 -0.92
C VAL A 267 -17.83 4.74 -1.62
N LEU A 268 -18.88 4.21 -0.97
CA LEU A 268 -20.24 4.19 -1.50
C LEU A 268 -20.76 5.59 -1.81
N PHE A 269 -20.48 6.58 -0.94
CA PHE A 269 -20.82 7.98 -1.22
C PHE A 269 -20.24 8.46 -2.55
N VAL A 270 -18.92 8.25 -2.77
CA VAL A 270 -18.22 8.73 -3.97
C VAL A 270 -18.76 8.04 -5.22
N VAL A 271 -19.02 6.73 -5.17
CA VAL A 271 -19.54 5.97 -6.31
C VAL A 271 -20.96 6.37 -6.64
N LYS A 272 -21.86 6.50 -5.63
CA LYS A 272 -23.24 6.97 -5.84
C LYS A 272 -23.30 8.40 -6.38
N ARG A 273 -22.37 9.26 -5.97
CA ARG A 273 -22.26 10.61 -6.54
C ARG A 273 -21.89 10.56 -8.04
N ALA A 274 -20.88 9.78 -8.39
CA ALA A 274 -20.44 9.62 -9.78
C ALA A 274 -21.54 8.99 -10.67
N LEU A 275 -22.28 8.03 -10.12
CA LEU A 275 -23.45 7.43 -10.79
C LEU A 275 -24.52 8.49 -11.08
N GLY A 276 -24.80 9.37 -10.12
CA GLY A 276 -25.70 10.49 -10.32
C GLY A 276 -25.25 11.45 -11.41
N GLU A 277 -23.95 11.76 -11.50
CA GLU A 277 -23.36 12.55 -12.58
C GLU A 277 -23.53 11.87 -13.95
N GLY A 278 -23.33 10.56 -14.02
CA GLY A 278 -23.57 9.77 -15.25
C GLY A 278 -25.02 9.83 -15.71
N TYR A 279 -25.98 9.61 -14.81
CA TYR A 279 -27.40 9.72 -15.15
C TYR A 279 -27.80 11.13 -15.58
N TYR A 280 -27.26 12.16 -14.92
CA TYR A 280 -27.51 13.55 -15.28
C TYR A 280 -27.04 13.85 -16.71
N LYS A 281 -25.83 13.44 -17.08
CA LYS A 281 -25.32 13.57 -18.45
C LYS A 281 -26.17 12.82 -19.50
N GLN A 282 -26.80 11.72 -19.13
CA GLN A 282 -27.77 11.00 -19.98
C GLN A 282 -29.16 11.69 -20.08
N GLY A 283 -29.38 12.78 -19.35
CA GLY A 283 -30.70 13.40 -19.26
C GLY A 283 -31.69 12.59 -18.39
N LYS A 284 -31.26 11.55 -17.69
CA LYS A 284 -32.07 10.75 -16.78
C LYS A 284 -32.11 11.41 -15.39
N TYR A 285 -32.72 12.60 -15.32
CA TYR A 285 -32.66 13.46 -14.13
C TYR A 285 -33.27 12.83 -12.87
N TRP A 286 -34.34 12.03 -12.99
CA TRP A 286 -34.89 11.31 -11.85
C TRP A 286 -33.94 10.25 -11.30
N SER A 287 -33.26 9.50 -12.15
CA SER A 287 -32.23 8.55 -11.72
C SER A 287 -31.04 9.25 -11.07
N ALA A 288 -30.62 10.41 -11.59
CA ALA A 288 -29.59 11.24 -11.01
C ALA A 288 -30.00 11.73 -9.60
N ILE A 289 -31.22 12.26 -9.45
CA ILE A 289 -31.75 12.70 -8.15
C ILE A 289 -31.73 11.55 -7.14
N TYR A 290 -32.21 10.37 -7.55
CA TYR A 290 -32.21 9.19 -6.68
C TYR A 290 -30.78 8.82 -6.23
N ALA A 291 -29.85 8.69 -7.15
CA ALA A 291 -28.47 8.35 -6.85
C ALA A 291 -27.79 9.39 -5.92
N TRP A 292 -27.99 10.69 -6.17
CA TRP A 292 -27.44 11.75 -5.32
C TRP A 292 -28.12 11.82 -3.95
N ARG A 293 -29.39 11.56 -3.83
CA ARG A 293 -30.08 11.45 -2.52
C ARG A 293 -29.55 10.29 -1.71
N GLU A 294 -29.32 9.13 -2.34
CA GLU A 294 -28.67 8.00 -1.68
C GLU A 294 -27.23 8.33 -1.25
N ALA A 295 -26.49 9.09 -2.07
CA ALA A 295 -25.16 9.60 -1.67
C ALA A 295 -25.26 10.54 -0.46
N LEU A 296 -26.24 11.44 -0.43
CA LEU A 296 -26.45 12.38 0.68
C LEU A 296 -26.88 11.72 2.00
N LYS A 297 -27.42 10.49 1.97
CA LYS A 297 -27.62 9.70 3.20
C LYS A 297 -26.30 9.31 3.85
N LEU A 298 -25.26 9.10 3.03
CA LEU A 298 -23.91 8.70 3.47
C LEU A 298 -23.04 9.92 3.84
N ASN A 299 -23.18 11.03 3.10
CA ASN A 299 -22.50 12.30 3.40
C ASN A 299 -23.45 13.49 3.17
N ARG A 300 -24.11 13.91 4.25
CA ARG A 300 -25.09 15.00 4.22
C ARG A 300 -24.47 16.38 3.95
N ASN A 301 -23.16 16.53 4.14
CA ASN A 301 -22.47 17.82 4.05
C ASN A 301 -21.80 18.05 2.67
N SER A 302 -22.08 17.22 1.68
CA SER A 302 -21.54 17.39 0.34
C SER A 302 -22.25 18.53 -0.41
N MET A 303 -21.70 19.73 -0.33
CA MET A 303 -22.22 20.93 -0.99
C MET A 303 -22.43 20.74 -2.49
N ALA A 304 -21.43 20.15 -3.20
CA ALA A 304 -21.54 19.86 -4.62
C ALA A 304 -22.71 18.93 -4.96
N THR A 305 -22.91 17.87 -4.17
CA THR A 305 -24.03 16.93 -4.39
C THR A 305 -25.37 17.58 -4.11
N ILE A 306 -25.48 18.41 -3.07
CA ILE A 306 -26.68 19.18 -2.76
C ILE A 306 -27.04 20.13 -3.92
N PHE A 307 -26.05 20.86 -4.43
CA PHE A 307 -26.20 21.78 -5.54
C PHE A 307 -26.68 21.07 -6.82
N ASN A 308 -25.99 19.98 -7.20
CA ASN A 308 -26.34 19.18 -8.38
C ASN A 308 -27.75 18.59 -8.26
N THR A 309 -28.15 18.16 -7.05
CA THR A 309 -29.52 17.66 -6.80
C THR A 309 -30.54 18.77 -7.00
N ALA A 310 -30.27 19.99 -6.56
CA ALA A 310 -31.13 21.14 -6.79
C ALA A 310 -31.32 21.41 -8.30
N GLN A 311 -30.23 21.47 -9.07
CA GLN A 311 -30.29 21.64 -10.54
C GLN A 311 -31.17 20.59 -11.20
N ALA A 312 -31.00 19.32 -10.83
CA ALA A 312 -31.79 18.23 -11.39
C ALA A 312 -33.28 18.35 -11.05
N TYR A 313 -33.63 18.80 -9.84
CA TYR A 313 -35.01 19.07 -9.47
C TYR A 313 -35.62 20.20 -10.30
N GLY A 314 -34.86 21.25 -10.63
CA GLY A 314 -35.29 22.31 -11.55
C GLY A 314 -35.60 21.77 -12.93
N LEU A 315 -34.74 20.91 -13.48
CA LEU A 315 -34.92 20.32 -14.80
C LEU A 315 -36.15 19.37 -14.91
N VAL A 316 -36.57 18.77 -13.81
CA VAL A 316 -37.79 17.95 -13.76
C VAL A 316 -39.03 18.75 -13.31
N GLY A 317 -38.94 20.09 -13.18
CA GLY A 317 -40.02 20.98 -12.84
C GLY A 317 -40.47 20.91 -11.37
N LYS A 318 -39.64 20.38 -10.48
CA LYS A 318 -39.92 20.30 -9.02
C LYS A 318 -39.29 21.49 -8.30
N HIS A 319 -39.81 22.70 -8.58
CA HIS A 319 -39.25 23.97 -8.13
C HIS A 319 -39.26 24.16 -6.60
N ASP A 320 -40.20 23.55 -5.89
CA ASP A 320 -40.16 23.59 -4.42
C ASP A 320 -38.97 22.83 -3.83
N MET A 321 -38.66 21.66 -4.41
CA MET A 321 -37.51 20.87 -4.01
C MET A 321 -36.20 21.53 -4.46
N GLU A 322 -36.14 22.08 -5.68
CA GLU A 322 -35.00 22.86 -6.18
C GLU A 322 -34.66 23.98 -5.18
N LYS A 323 -35.64 24.82 -4.81
CA LYS A 323 -35.43 25.91 -3.87
C LYS A 323 -35.00 25.41 -2.48
N ALA A 324 -35.55 24.30 -2.00
CA ALA A 324 -35.22 23.73 -0.70
C ALA A 324 -33.72 23.27 -0.68
N TYR A 325 -33.28 22.58 -1.72
CA TYR A 325 -31.88 22.15 -1.84
C TYR A 325 -30.92 23.30 -2.03
N TYR A 326 -31.29 24.32 -2.82
CA TYR A 326 -30.47 25.54 -2.97
C TYR A 326 -30.36 26.34 -1.67
N ARG A 327 -31.45 26.46 -0.85
CA ARG A 327 -31.36 27.08 0.47
C ARG A 327 -30.38 26.35 1.39
N THR A 328 -30.43 25.01 1.39
CA THR A 328 -29.48 24.19 2.15
C THR A 328 -28.03 24.44 1.66
N PHE A 329 -27.80 24.48 0.35
CA PHE A 329 -26.50 24.82 -0.22
C PHE A 329 -26.02 26.19 0.22
N LEU A 330 -26.87 27.23 0.12
CA LEU A 330 -26.53 28.60 0.47
C LEU A 330 -26.18 28.74 1.97
N SER A 331 -26.93 28.06 2.86
CA SER A 331 -26.62 28.06 4.30
C SER A 331 -25.24 27.47 4.60
N MET A 332 -24.80 26.47 3.84
CA MET A 332 -23.48 25.87 3.99
C MET A 332 -22.41 26.72 3.34
N ALA A 333 -22.68 27.31 2.17
CA ALA A 333 -21.75 28.17 1.45
C ALA A 333 -21.35 29.41 2.26
N ALA A 334 -22.28 29.95 3.07
CA ALA A 334 -22.01 31.08 3.97
C ALA A 334 -20.94 30.80 5.04
N LEU A 335 -20.65 29.51 5.33
CA LEU A 335 -19.66 29.09 6.33
C LEU A 335 -18.26 28.80 5.74
N VAL A 336 -18.12 28.91 4.42
CA VAL A 336 -16.89 28.53 3.71
C VAL A 336 -16.23 29.77 3.11
N LYS A 337 -14.89 29.81 3.07
CA LYS A 337 -14.17 30.91 2.39
C LYS A 337 -14.56 30.96 0.92
N PRO A 338 -15.00 32.14 0.43
CA PRO A 338 -15.43 32.30 -0.95
C PRO A 338 -14.24 32.09 -1.92
N ASN A 339 -14.53 31.44 -3.04
CA ASN A 339 -13.65 31.33 -4.21
C ASN A 339 -14.49 31.56 -5.48
N LYS A 340 -13.84 31.68 -6.62
CA LYS A 340 -14.52 32.01 -7.89
C LYS A 340 -15.61 31.00 -8.26
N GLU A 341 -15.36 29.72 -8.10
CA GLU A 341 -16.31 28.64 -8.43
C GLU A 341 -17.50 28.64 -7.47
N LEU A 342 -17.23 28.72 -6.16
CA LEU A 342 -18.29 28.82 -5.15
C LEU A 342 -19.19 30.04 -5.36
N ASN A 343 -18.61 31.20 -5.71
CA ASN A 343 -19.38 32.40 -5.96
C ASN A 343 -20.31 32.27 -7.17
N GLN A 344 -19.91 31.56 -8.23
CA GLN A 344 -20.78 31.27 -9.36
C GLN A 344 -21.94 30.36 -8.97
N MET A 345 -21.68 29.32 -8.16
CA MET A 345 -22.71 28.44 -7.66
C MET A 345 -23.70 29.16 -6.72
N VAL A 346 -23.20 30.07 -5.89
CA VAL A 346 -24.04 30.92 -5.00
C VAL A 346 -24.94 31.83 -5.82
N GLU A 347 -24.43 32.53 -6.82
CA GLU A 347 -25.21 33.43 -7.70
C GLU A 347 -26.32 32.66 -8.41
N GLN A 348 -26.02 31.45 -8.92
CA GLN A 348 -27.03 30.60 -9.54
C GLN A 348 -28.10 30.16 -8.55
N ALA A 349 -27.72 29.75 -7.34
CA ALA A 349 -28.64 29.31 -6.31
C ALA A 349 -29.53 30.47 -5.82
N GLU A 350 -28.98 31.67 -5.59
CA GLU A 350 -29.73 32.87 -5.19
C GLU A 350 -30.76 33.26 -6.26
N THR A 351 -30.38 33.19 -7.54
CA THR A 351 -31.29 33.45 -8.66
C THR A 351 -32.47 32.48 -8.68
N ALA A 352 -32.21 31.18 -8.47
CA ALA A 352 -33.24 30.16 -8.46
C ALA A 352 -34.21 30.26 -7.26
N VAL A 353 -33.70 30.67 -6.10
CA VAL A 353 -34.49 30.86 -4.88
C VAL A 353 -35.33 32.15 -4.95
N GLY A 354 -34.90 33.12 -5.74
CA GLY A 354 -35.63 34.41 -5.95
C GLY A 354 -35.44 35.43 -4.83
N VAL A 355 -34.39 35.28 -4.01
CA VAL A 355 -34.09 36.20 -2.91
C VAL A 355 -32.58 36.33 -2.72
N LYS A 356 -32.05 37.56 -2.66
CA LYS A 356 -30.78 37.84 -1.98
C LYS A 356 -31.03 37.85 -0.47
N GLU A 357 -31.22 36.69 0.13
CA GLU A 357 -31.37 36.59 1.58
C GLU A 357 -29.98 36.64 2.24
N ASN A 358 -29.81 37.49 3.24
CA ASN A 358 -28.72 37.41 4.19
C ASN A 358 -28.94 36.12 5.03
N PHE A 359 -28.28 35.02 4.59
CA PHE A 359 -28.34 33.75 5.31
C PHE A 359 -27.52 33.87 6.61
N ASN A 360 -28.23 34.07 7.75
CA ASN A 360 -27.66 34.02 9.09
C ASN A 360 -27.38 32.56 9.49
N GLY A 361 -26.39 31.89 8.90
CA GLY A 361 -25.72 30.71 9.42
C GLY A 361 -26.51 29.50 9.99
N ASN A 362 -27.82 29.51 9.94
CA ASN A 362 -28.67 28.40 10.42
C ASN A 362 -28.72 27.31 9.35
N ILE A 363 -28.10 26.18 9.62
CA ILE A 363 -28.13 24.99 8.73
C ILE A 363 -29.57 24.50 8.64
N ILE A 364 -30.23 24.66 7.49
CA ILE A 364 -31.54 24.12 7.20
C ILE A 364 -31.37 22.64 6.89
N SER A 365 -32.07 21.75 7.59
CA SER A 365 -32.06 20.31 7.30
C SER A 365 -32.58 20.02 5.90
N LEU A 366 -31.94 19.06 5.20
CA LEU A 366 -32.46 18.58 3.92
C LEU A 366 -33.90 18.12 4.04
N PRO A 367 -34.79 18.44 3.09
CA PRO A 367 -36.15 18.01 3.13
C PRO A 367 -36.25 16.49 3.23
N ALA A 368 -37.04 16.02 4.18
CA ALA A 368 -37.44 14.62 4.28
C ALA A 368 -38.32 14.27 3.06
N ASN A 369 -38.27 13.03 2.59
CA ASN A 369 -38.89 12.46 1.37
C ASN A 369 -40.12 13.11 0.83
#